data_f15e5a6cb5ae551a07b91ca56ba47abf
#
_entry.id   f15e5a6cb5ae551a07b91ca56ba47abf
#
_cell.length_a   1.000
_cell.length_b   1.000
_cell.length_c   1.000
_cell.angle_alpha   90.00
_cell.angle_beta   90.00
_cell.angle_gamma   90.00
#
_symmetry.space_group_name_H-M   'P 1'
#
loop_
_entity.id
_entity.type
_entity.pdbx_description
1 polymer ?
#
loop_
_entity_poly.entity_id
_entity_poly.type
_entity_poly.pdbx_seq_one_letter_code
_entity_poly.pdbx_strand_id
1 'polypeptide(L)'
;YTDQSVDSSNIDNFLFAASCCSMGSTFKINWSKYQQTSGQMSSKEVKRFHFDRPDQNSDQKIFNLSLSKDSIHVNSTIIQRPNPNLIRDPMIRKDDIYALEFYNSENELVYKIGIGDPFLVRLQHIDMEDKEHYAFEAPISNFDVVIPMDIKPSYVSLIRRSNQNIYSEVSRYILN
;
A
#
# COMPACT_ATOMS: atom_id res chain seq x y z
N TYR A 1 -27.89 -32.73 -20.18
CA TYR A 1 -26.95 -32.25 -20.74
C TYR A 1 -25.64 -32.29 -19.97
N THR A 2 -24.81 -33.16 -20.34
CA THR A 2 -23.36 -33.12 -20.09
C THR A 2 -22.86 -33.06 -18.66
N ASP A 3 -23.66 -32.94 -17.74
CA ASP A 3 -23.38 -32.90 -16.33
C ASP A 3 -23.10 -34.29 -15.73
N GLN A 4 -23.43 -35.29 -16.47
CA GLN A 4 -23.33 -36.67 -16.02
C GLN A 4 -21.88 -37.15 -15.87
N SER A 5 -20.98 -36.45 -16.50
CA SER A 5 -19.56 -36.82 -16.42
C SER A 5 -18.84 -36.23 -15.23
N VAL A 6 -19.55 -35.43 -14.45
CA VAL A 6 -18.95 -34.80 -13.27
C VAL A 6 -19.09 -35.74 -12.09
N ASP A 7 -17.99 -36.31 -11.69
CA ASP A 7 -17.92 -37.06 -10.44
C ASP A 7 -17.72 -36.12 -9.24
N SER A 8 -17.86 -36.66 -8.07
CA SER A 8 -17.71 -35.89 -6.83
C SER A 8 -16.31 -35.31 -6.63
N SER A 9 -15.31 -35.87 -7.28
CA SER A 9 -13.94 -35.41 -7.19
C SER A 9 -13.67 -34.17 -8.05
N ASN A 10 -14.59 -33.87 -8.98
CA ASN A 10 -14.45 -32.74 -9.92
C ASN A 10 -15.53 -31.68 -9.75
N ILE A 11 -16.19 -31.63 -8.60
CA ILE A 11 -17.26 -30.69 -8.32
C ILE A 11 -16.83 -29.24 -8.52
N ASP A 12 -15.65 -28.92 -8.08
CA ASP A 12 -15.15 -27.52 -8.21
C ASP A 12 -14.93 -27.13 -9.67
N ASN A 13 -14.44 -28.08 -10.48
CA ASN A 13 -14.30 -27.87 -11.92
C ASN A 13 -15.67 -27.68 -12.59
N PHE A 14 -16.66 -28.45 -12.13
CA PHE A 14 -18.02 -28.31 -12.62
C PHE A 14 -18.62 -26.95 -12.29
N LEU A 15 -18.51 -26.51 -11.04
CA LEU A 15 -19.04 -25.22 -10.62
C LEU A 15 -18.43 -24.06 -11.42
N PHE A 16 -17.13 -24.14 -11.69
CA PHE A 16 -16.47 -23.13 -12.49
C PHE A 16 -16.90 -23.17 -13.96
N ALA A 17 -17.03 -24.37 -14.53
CA ALA A 17 -17.52 -24.53 -15.89
C ALA A 17 -18.98 -24.06 -16.03
N ALA A 18 -19.81 -24.31 -15.02
CA ALA A 18 -21.19 -23.87 -15.02
C ALA A 18 -21.33 -22.35 -15.11
N SER A 19 -20.45 -21.60 -14.48
CA SER A 19 -20.45 -20.15 -14.58
C SER A 19 -20.12 -19.64 -15.98
N CYS A 20 -19.45 -20.46 -16.79
CA CYS A 20 -19.07 -20.14 -18.16
C CYS A 20 -19.99 -20.75 -19.21
N CYS A 21 -21.01 -21.51 -18.81
CA CYS A 21 -21.87 -22.25 -19.74
C CYS A 21 -22.62 -21.40 -20.74
N SER A 22 -22.80 -20.12 -20.47
CA SER A 22 -23.43 -19.20 -21.43
C SER A 22 -22.65 -19.12 -22.75
N MET A 23 -21.40 -19.55 -22.78
CA MET A 23 -20.55 -19.53 -23.96
C MET A 23 -20.40 -20.90 -24.65
N GLY A 24 -21.05 -21.93 -24.12
CA GLY A 24 -21.04 -23.28 -24.72
C GLY A 24 -19.70 -23.99 -24.72
N SER A 25 -18.73 -23.53 -23.95
CA SER A 25 -17.43 -24.17 -23.83
C SER A 25 -17.22 -24.72 -22.42
N THR A 26 -16.65 -25.91 -22.37
CA THR A 26 -16.28 -26.56 -21.11
C THR A 26 -14.79 -26.51 -20.89
N PHE A 27 -14.40 -25.92 -19.77
CA PHE A 27 -13.00 -25.91 -19.32
C PHE A 27 -12.82 -26.92 -18.20
N LYS A 28 -11.80 -27.74 -18.32
CA LYS A 28 -11.33 -28.56 -17.20
C LYS A 28 -10.19 -27.81 -16.53
N ILE A 29 -10.47 -27.28 -15.35
CA ILE A 29 -9.46 -26.61 -14.54
C ILE A 29 -8.82 -27.63 -13.60
N ASN A 30 -7.52 -27.71 -13.61
CA ASN A 30 -6.82 -28.50 -12.61
C ASN A 30 -6.79 -27.73 -11.29
N TRP A 31 -7.78 -27.98 -10.48
CA TRP A 31 -7.98 -27.29 -9.20
C TRP A 31 -6.83 -27.51 -8.21
N SER A 32 -6.28 -28.72 -8.20
CA SER A 32 -5.11 -29.01 -7.34
C SER A 32 -3.91 -28.15 -7.66
N LYS A 33 -3.65 -27.92 -8.94
CA LYS A 33 -2.57 -27.03 -9.37
C LYS A 33 -2.83 -25.58 -9.01
N TYR A 34 -4.07 -25.15 -9.13
CA TYR A 34 -4.49 -23.80 -8.73
C TYR A 34 -4.34 -23.58 -7.23
N GLN A 35 -4.77 -24.53 -6.42
CA GLN A 35 -4.64 -24.44 -4.95
C GLN A 35 -3.17 -24.39 -4.52
N GLN A 36 -2.30 -25.21 -5.12
CA GLN A 36 -0.87 -25.14 -4.86
C GLN A 36 -0.27 -23.80 -5.21
N THR A 37 -0.65 -23.26 -6.36
CA THR A 37 -0.15 -21.95 -6.80
C THR A 37 -0.64 -20.84 -5.91
N SER A 38 -1.92 -20.81 -5.57
CA SER A 38 -2.49 -19.79 -4.70
C SER A 38 -1.97 -19.89 -3.26
N GLY A 39 -1.78 -21.11 -2.75
CA GLY A 39 -1.15 -21.31 -1.44
C GLY A 39 0.30 -20.81 -1.39
N GLN A 40 1.08 -21.06 -2.43
CA GLN A 40 2.45 -20.54 -2.53
C GLN A 40 2.48 -19.02 -2.72
N MET A 41 1.56 -18.46 -3.50
CA MET A 41 1.43 -17.01 -3.67
C MET A 41 1.05 -16.35 -2.35
N SER A 42 0.10 -16.89 -1.61
CA SER A 42 -0.32 -16.37 -0.32
C SER A 42 0.82 -16.33 0.69
N SER A 43 1.63 -17.38 0.78
CA SER A 43 2.77 -17.40 1.70
C SER A 43 3.89 -16.43 1.30
N LYS A 44 4.11 -16.22 0.01
CA LYS A 44 5.06 -15.23 -0.49
C LYS A 44 4.54 -13.80 -0.30
N GLU A 45 3.25 -13.57 -0.52
CA GLU A 45 2.62 -12.27 -0.30
C GLU A 45 2.66 -11.87 1.17
N VAL A 46 2.38 -12.77 2.09
CA VAL A 46 2.49 -12.50 3.53
C VAL A 46 3.91 -12.06 3.92
N LYS A 47 4.95 -12.68 3.34
CA LYS A 47 6.34 -12.26 3.55
C LYS A 47 6.67 -10.90 2.93
N ARG A 48 6.06 -10.57 1.77
CA ARG A 48 6.28 -9.29 1.09
C ARG A 48 5.65 -8.09 1.79
N PHE A 49 4.58 -8.31 2.55
CA PHE A 49 3.87 -7.24 3.25
C PHE A 49 4.34 -7.01 4.68
N HIS A 50 5.27 -7.80 5.15
CA HIS A 50 5.87 -7.61 6.46
C HIS A 50 7.20 -6.90 6.32
N PHE A 51 7.22 -5.62 6.71
CA PHE A 51 8.41 -4.78 6.66
C PHE A 51 8.86 -4.46 8.08
N ASP A 52 10.16 -4.33 8.28
CA ASP A 52 10.72 -3.96 9.55
C ASP A 52 10.58 -2.46 9.79
N ARG A 53 10.26 -2.11 11.04
CA ARG A 53 10.24 -0.73 11.48
C ARG A 53 11.68 -0.18 11.51
N PRO A 54 11.92 1.08 11.06
CA PRO A 54 13.23 1.68 11.17
C PRO A 54 13.74 1.72 12.61
N ASP A 55 15.01 1.43 12.81
CA ASP A 55 15.65 1.49 14.12
C ASP A 55 15.96 2.94 14.48
N GLN A 56 15.53 3.36 15.68
CA GLN A 56 15.78 4.71 16.19
C GLN A 56 17.24 4.93 16.63
N ASN A 57 18.02 3.87 16.82
CA ASN A 57 19.37 3.93 17.39
C ASN A 57 20.47 3.85 16.33
N SER A 58 20.13 3.67 15.09
CA SER A 58 21.05 3.58 13.96
C SER A 58 20.68 4.57 12.86
N ASP A 59 21.63 4.79 11.93
CA ASP A 59 21.39 5.65 10.78
C ASP A 59 20.35 5.02 9.85
N GLN A 60 19.42 5.83 9.41
CA GLN A 60 18.34 5.47 8.51
C GLN A 60 18.28 6.45 7.33
N LYS A 61 17.56 6.08 6.28
CA LYS A 61 17.27 7.00 5.17
C LYS A 61 16.07 7.87 5.52
N ILE A 62 16.24 9.17 5.42
CA ILE A 62 15.19 10.14 5.65
C ILE A 62 14.94 10.88 4.34
N PHE A 63 13.73 10.75 3.83
CA PHE A 63 13.25 11.45 2.65
C PHE A 63 12.44 12.67 3.07
N ASN A 64 12.86 13.85 2.65
CA ASN A 64 12.03 15.05 2.74
C ASN A 64 11.13 15.14 1.51
N LEU A 65 9.84 15.11 1.73
CA LEU A 65 8.82 15.03 0.68
C LEU A 65 7.96 16.29 0.65
N SER A 66 7.60 16.71 -0.55
CA SER A 66 6.53 17.66 -0.83
C SER A 66 5.40 16.94 -1.54
N LEU A 67 4.21 16.95 -0.96
CA LEU A 67 3.02 16.33 -1.51
C LEU A 67 1.98 17.37 -1.86
N SER A 68 1.30 17.16 -2.98
CA SER A 68 0.00 17.75 -3.28
C SER A 68 -1.02 16.62 -3.51
N LYS A 69 -2.29 16.97 -3.70
CA LYS A 69 -3.31 15.94 -3.97
C LYS A 69 -3.03 15.12 -5.23
N ASP A 70 -2.25 15.65 -6.15
CA ASP A 70 -2.00 15.08 -7.48
C ASP A 70 -0.52 14.80 -7.74
N SER A 71 0.38 15.13 -6.83
CA SER A 71 1.83 15.00 -7.08
C SER A 71 2.64 14.69 -5.83
N ILE A 72 3.77 14.06 -6.05
CA ILE A 72 4.80 13.81 -5.07
C ILE A 72 6.14 14.28 -5.59
N HIS A 73 6.92 14.92 -4.74
CA HIS A 73 8.27 15.36 -5.03
C HIS A 73 9.19 15.05 -3.85
N VAL A 74 10.37 14.50 -4.11
CA VAL A 74 11.41 14.28 -3.11
C VAL A 74 12.37 15.45 -3.16
N ASN A 75 12.40 16.26 -2.11
CA ASN A 75 13.25 17.44 -2.02
C ASN A 75 14.70 17.05 -1.68
N SER A 76 14.88 16.12 -0.76
CA SER A 76 16.18 15.67 -0.33
C SER A 76 16.12 14.28 0.30
N THR A 77 17.25 13.61 0.29
CA THR A 77 17.48 12.35 0.99
C THR A 77 18.73 12.49 1.85
N ILE A 78 18.61 12.20 3.13
CA ILE A 78 19.70 12.23 4.07
C ILE A 78 19.82 10.90 4.82
N ILE A 79 21.02 10.58 5.26
CA ILE A 79 21.32 9.40 6.06
C ILE A 79 21.80 9.90 7.41
N GLN A 80 21.00 9.67 8.42
CA GLN A 80 21.33 10.02 9.81
C GLN A 80 20.45 9.26 10.79
N ARG A 81 20.75 9.34 12.05
CA ARG A 81 19.88 8.84 13.12
C ARG A 81 18.56 9.65 13.11
N PRO A 82 17.42 8.98 12.98
CA PRO A 82 16.13 9.68 12.91
C PRO A 82 15.69 10.18 14.28
N ASN A 83 14.90 11.25 14.28
CA ASN A 83 14.11 11.59 15.45
C ASN A 83 13.05 10.49 15.67
N PRO A 84 12.92 9.94 16.89
CA PRO A 84 11.95 8.88 17.19
C PRO A 84 10.51 9.22 16.79
N ASN A 85 10.14 10.50 16.83
CA ASN A 85 8.80 10.96 16.44
C ASN A 85 8.50 10.87 14.95
N LEU A 86 9.53 10.74 14.11
CA LEU A 86 9.39 10.57 12.67
C LEU A 86 9.23 9.11 12.26
N ILE A 87 9.53 8.17 13.16
CA ILE A 87 9.46 6.74 12.86
C ILE A 87 8.01 6.29 12.92
N ARG A 88 7.53 5.75 11.81
CA ARG A 88 6.19 5.20 11.68
C ARG A 88 6.25 3.70 11.44
N ASP A 89 5.17 3.01 11.80
CA ASP A 89 5.03 1.59 11.49
C ASP A 89 4.85 1.39 9.97
N PRO A 90 5.51 0.37 9.40
CA PRO A 90 5.45 0.11 7.96
C PRO A 90 4.15 -0.57 7.55
N MET A 91 3.03 0.08 7.80
CA MET A 91 1.70 -0.44 7.52
C MET A 91 0.76 0.68 7.08
N ILE A 92 -0.28 0.30 6.37
CA ILE A 92 -1.38 1.18 6.00
C ILE A 92 -2.57 0.83 6.89
N ARG A 93 -3.07 1.81 7.62
CA ARG A 93 -4.22 1.65 8.53
C ARG A 93 -5.53 2.03 7.84
N LYS A 94 -6.64 1.65 8.45
CA LYS A 94 -7.98 1.92 7.92
C LYS A 94 -8.31 3.41 7.80
N ASP A 95 -7.72 4.24 8.61
CA ASP A 95 -7.88 5.69 8.64
C ASP A 95 -6.89 6.44 7.74
N ASP A 96 -5.92 5.74 7.16
CA ASP A 96 -5.00 6.34 6.21
C ASP A 96 -5.71 6.56 4.86
N ILE A 97 -5.90 7.81 4.49
CA ILE A 97 -6.45 8.21 3.19
C ILE A 97 -5.37 8.16 2.11
N TYR A 98 -4.16 8.55 2.50
CA TYR A 98 -2.98 8.50 1.65
C TYR A 98 -1.94 7.56 2.24
N ALA A 99 -1.15 6.98 1.35
CA ALA A 99 -0.02 6.16 1.73
C ALA A 99 1.12 6.31 0.71
N LEU A 100 2.31 5.92 1.14
CA LEU A 100 3.49 5.87 0.29
C LEU A 100 3.92 4.42 0.11
N GLU A 101 4.20 4.06 -1.12
CA GLU A 101 4.75 2.78 -1.50
C GLU A 101 6.09 2.98 -2.20
N PHE A 102 7.11 2.29 -1.71
CA PHE A 102 8.46 2.33 -2.27
C PHE A 102 8.72 1.05 -3.04
N TYR A 103 9.21 1.19 -4.25
CA TYR A 103 9.47 0.09 -5.17
C TYR A 103 10.94 0.08 -5.61
N ASN A 104 11.45 -1.12 -5.83
CA ASN A 104 12.78 -1.31 -6.40
C ASN A 104 12.77 -1.20 -7.95
N SER A 105 13.93 -1.39 -8.57
CA SER A 105 14.08 -1.36 -10.03
C SER A 105 13.31 -2.48 -10.77
N GLU A 106 12.92 -3.54 -10.05
CA GLU A 106 12.16 -4.67 -10.58
C GLU A 106 10.64 -4.50 -10.39
N ASN A 107 10.19 -3.30 -9.97
CA ASN A 107 8.81 -2.99 -9.62
C ASN A 107 8.24 -3.84 -8.47
N GLU A 108 9.10 -4.29 -7.58
CA GLU A 108 8.67 -4.97 -6.37
C GLU A 108 8.50 -3.97 -5.24
N LEU A 109 7.42 -4.12 -4.48
CA LEU A 109 7.16 -3.34 -3.28
C LEU A 109 8.20 -3.69 -2.20
N VAL A 110 9.02 -2.73 -1.81
CA VAL A 110 10.07 -2.91 -0.80
C VAL A 110 9.77 -2.24 0.53
N TYR A 111 8.86 -1.28 0.55
CA TYR A 111 8.41 -0.63 1.78
C TYR A 111 7.08 0.10 1.55
N LYS A 112 6.26 0.20 2.58
CA LYS A 112 5.02 0.98 2.56
C LYS A 112 4.75 1.63 3.89
N ILE A 113 4.07 2.77 3.88
CA ILE A 113 3.75 3.53 5.07
C ILE A 113 2.47 4.32 4.86
N GLY A 114 1.55 4.24 5.81
CA GLY A 114 0.38 5.10 5.85
C GLY A 114 0.71 6.49 6.38
N ILE A 115 0.15 7.51 5.78
CA ILE A 115 0.41 8.91 6.13
C ILE A 115 -0.84 9.67 6.56
N GLY A 116 -1.97 8.98 6.72
CA GLY A 116 -3.24 9.62 7.09
C GLY A 116 -3.76 10.54 5.99
N ASP A 117 -4.24 11.70 6.38
CA ASP A 117 -4.56 12.80 5.47
C ASP A 117 -3.56 13.95 5.70
N PRO A 118 -2.50 14.03 4.89
CA PRO A 118 -1.44 15.02 5.08
C PRO A 118 -1.87 16.45 4.74
N PHE A 119 -3.03 16.62 4.10
CA PHE A 119 -3.55 17.93 3.70
C PHE A 119 -4.54 18.52 4.71
N LEU A 120 -5.01 17.71 5.65
CA LEU A 120 -5.96 18.17 6.67
C LEU A 120 -5.21 18.81 7.84
N VAL A 121 -5.33 20.12 7.96
CA VAL A 121 -4.78 20.90 9.08
C VAL A 121 -5.87 21.15 10.11
N ARG A 122 -5.67 20.69 11.32
CA ARG A 122 -6.56 20.95 12.47
C ARG A 122 -5.94 22.00 13.37
N LEU A 123 -6.61 23.11 13.54
CA LEU A 123 -6.20 24.14 14.46
C LEU A 123 -6.87 23.90 15.82
N GLN A 124 -6.08 23.72 16.86
CA GLN A 124 -6.55 23.72 18.23
C GLN A 124 -6.26 25.12 18.83
N HIS A 125 -7.30 25.83 19.18
CA HIS A 125 -7.17 27.06 19.97
C HIS A 125 -7.07 26.69 21.46
N ILE A 126 -5.93 26.97 22.07
CA ILE A 126 -5.61 26.58 23.44
C ILE A 126 -6.35 27.40 24.51
N ASP A 127 -6.99 28.52 24.18
CA ASP A 127 -7.52 29.47 25.17
C ASP A 127 -8.94 29.98 24.95
N MET A 128 -9.83 29.28 24.28
CA MET A 128 -11.22 29.72 24.15
C MET A 128 -12.21 28.56 24.32
N GLU A 129 -12.95 28.61 25.38
CA GLU A 129 -13.87 27.57 25.88
C GLU A 129 -15.05 27.24 24.93
N ASP A 130 -15.27 27.96 23.82
CA ASP A 130 -16.48 27.82 22.99
C ASP A 130 -16.26 27.91 21.49
N LYS A 131 -15.16 27.45 20.93
CA LYS A 131 -14.95 27.55 19.48
C LYS A 131 -14.76 26.22 18.77
N GLU A 132 -15.56 26.11 17.70
CA GLU A 132 -15.51 25.04 16.71
C GLU A 132 -14.07 24.77 16.25
N HIS A 133 -13.74 23.48 16.18
CA HIS A 133 -12.47 23.04 15.61
C HIS A 133 -12.44 23.40 14.12
N TYR A 134 -11.67 24.39 13.78
CA TYR A 134 -11.46 24.71 12.37
C TYR A 134 -10.50 23.72 11.73
N ALA A 135 -10.98 23.02 10.73
CA ALA A 135 -10.15 22.20 9.85
C ALA A 135 -10.11 22.87 8.47
N PHE A 136 -8.94 22.97 7.89
CA PHE A 136 -8.80 23.43 6.50
C PHE A 136 -7.84 22.53 5.73
N GLU A 137 -7.98 22.51 4.42
CA GLU A 137 -7.12 21.75 3.55
C GLU A 137 -5.92 22.63 3.11
N ALA A 138 -4.72 22.11 3.37
CA ALA A 138 -3.50 22.69 2.84
C ALA A 138 -3.26 22.20 1.41
N PRO A 139 -2.90 23.06 0.44
CA PRO A 139 -2.64 22.64 -0.93
C PRO A 139 -1.37 21.79 -1.07
N ILE A 140 -0.39 22.03 -0.21
CA ILE A 140 0.90 21.30 -0.18
C ILE A 140 1.20 20.93 1.25
N SER A 141 1.71 19.70 1.42
CA SER A 141 2.20 19.19 2.69
C SER A 141 3.66 18.76 2.54
N ASN A 142 4.51 19.24 3.45
CA ASN A 142 5.92 18.85 3.52
C ASN A 142 6.15 18.05 4.79
N PHE A 143 6.79 16.91 4.66
CA PHE A 143 7.15 16.09 5.82
C PHE A 143 8.30 15.14 5.53
N ASP A 144 8.87 14.59 6.60
CA ASP A 144 9.94 13.63 6.53
C ASP A 144 9.40 12.21 6.71
N VAL A 145 9.95 11.31 5.91
CA VAL A 145 9.67 9.87 6.00
C VAL A 145 10.96 9.12 6.23
N VAL A 146 10.96 8.26 7.23
CA VAL A 146 12.10 7.42 7.59
C VAL A 146 11.86 6.01 7.05
N ILE A 147 12.83 5.48 6.31
CA ILE A 147 12.84 4.09 5.88
C ILE A 147 14.12 3.39 6.32
N PRO A 148 14.11 2.06 6.51
CA PRO A 148 15.31 1.31 6.86
C PRO A 148 16.46 1.51 5.88
N MET A 149 17.68 1.53 6.40
CA MET A 149 18.90 1.80 5.63
C MET A 149 19.18 0.76 4.54
N ASP A 150 18.79 -0.49 4.77
CA ASP A 150 18.99 -1.62 3.86
C ASP A 150 18.05 -1.59 2.64
N ILE A 151 16.97 -0.81 2.71
CA ILE A 151 16.02 -0.66 1.61
C ILE A 151 16.56 0.31 0.57
N LYS A 152 16.59 -0.14 -0.69
CA LYS A 152 17.06 0.65 -1.84
C LYS A 152 15.93 0.84 -2.85
N PRO A 153 15.06 1.82 -2.64
CA PRO A 153 13.97 2.07 -3.56
C PRO A 153 14.48 2.77 -4.83
N SER A 154 13.86 2.48 -5.95
CA SER A 154 14.06 3.16 -7.23
C SER A 154 13.02 4.25 -7.49
N TYR A 155 11.83 4.09 -6.94
CA TYR A 155 10.80 5.13 -6.98
C TYR A 155 9.85 5.02 -5.79
N VAL A 156 9.19 6.12 -5.50
CA VAL A 156 8.13 6.21 -4.51
C VAL A 156 6.81 6.59 -5.19
N SER A 157 5.75 5.93 -4.80
CA SER A 157 4.41 6.14 -5.32
C SER A 157 3.51 6.70 -4.23
N LEU A 158 2.81 7.78 -4.53
CA LEU A 158 1.74 8.30 -3.69
C LEU A 158 0.44 7.60 -4.10
N ILE A 159 -0.17 6.91 -3.16
CA ILE A 159 -1.45 6.26 -3.36
C ILE A 159 -2.53 6.90 -2.51
N ARG A 160 -3.75 6.89 -3.01
CA ARG A 160 -4.93 7.42 -2.33
C ARG A 160 -6.02 6.37 -2.25
N ARG A 161 -6.67 6.28 -1.11
CA ARG A 161 -7.82 5.42 -0.89
C ARG A 161 -9.09 6.05 -1.45
N SER A 162 -9.82 5.28 -2.26
CA SER A 162 -11.16 5.64 -2.72
C SER A 162 -12.22 5.33 -1.67
N ASN A 163 -13.45 5.79 -1.89
CA ASN A 163 -14.61 5.49 -1.04
C ASN A 163 -14.92 3.99 -0.94
N GLN A 164 -14.40 3.17 -1.85
CA GLN A 164 -14.55 1.71 -1.85
C GLN A 164 -13.41 0.97 -1.16
N ASN A 165 -12.56 1.68 -0.40
CA ASN A 165 -11.36 1.14 0.25
C ASN A 165 -10.32 0.54 -0.73
N ILE A 166 -10.33 0.99 -1.96
CA ILE A 166 -9.35 0.62 -2.98
C ILE A 166 -8.32 1.73 -3.07
N TYR A 167 -7.05 1.36 -3.00
CA TYR A 167 -5.96 2.29 -3.22
C TYR A 167 -5.61 2.38 -4.70
N SER A 168 -5.39 3.58 -5.19
CA SER A 168 -4.92 3.86 -6.55
C SER A 168 -3.74 4.81 -6.50
N GLU A 169 -2.80 4.60 -7.43
CA GLU A 169 -1.66 5.52 -7.59
C GLU A 169 -2.14 6.87 -8.08
N VAL A 170 -1.72 7.91 -7.40
CA VAL A 170 -1.97 9.30 -7.79
C VAL A 170 -0.79 9.84 -8.59
N SER A 171 0.42 9.58 -8.11
CA SER A 171 1.65 10.07 -8.68
C SER A 171 2.84 9.25 -8.20
N ARG A 172 3.93 9.28 -8.94
CA ARG A 172 5.19 8.66 -8.53
C ARG A 172 6.37 9.60 -8.77
N TYR A 173 7.42 9.40 -8.00
CA TYR A 173 8.69 10.10 -8.14
C TYR A 173 9.84 9.09 -8.25
N ILE A 174 10.65 9.24 -9.29
CA ILE A 174 11.80 8.38 -9.52
C ILE A 174 12.98 8.89 -8.68
N LEU A 175 13.53 7.99 -7.87
CA LEU A 175 14.70 8.25 -7.03
C LEU A 175 15.96 7.95 -7.85
N ASN A 176 16.88 8.90 -7.91
CA ASN A 176 18.16 8.74 -8.61
C ASN A 176 19.25 8.30 -7.63
#